data_cd9d33531d02aa40e8651a86fe8a2c0c
#
_entry.id   cd9d33531d02aa40e8651a86fe8a2c0c
#
_cell.length_a   1.000
_cell.length_b   1.000
_cell.length_c   1.000
_cell.angle_alpha   90.00
_cell.angle_beta   90.00
_cell.angle_gamma   90.00
#
_symmetry.space_group_name_H-M   'P 1'
#
loop_
_entity.id
_entity.type
_entity.pdbx_description
1 polymer ?
#
loop_
_entity_poly.entity_id
_entity_poly.type
_entity_poly.pdbx_seq_one_letter_code
_entity_poly.pdbx_strand_id
1 'polypeptide(L)'
;MPSGYDGPSELCTPPRLYLQVVLTVLDQIEAATPGALQPAHELALVAGVGIAMADAGIDAWFYKYFPTHMMWRPAVGIQQAVRGNGQADPGWVPLGRPDTNGSGQGLTPDFPAYPAGHATFGAAALQLLRLFLVEKGIARFDADGVDNIRLDFVSDEFNGRNKDPKTMQPREHLTLGLDTIWQAIVDNSVSRVFLGVHWQFDGITARNAADTGDEFGLPATPAR
;
A
#
# COMPACT_ATOMS: atom_id res chain seq x y z
N MET A 1 -5.68 0.92 -4.60
CA MET A 1 -5.32 -0.51 -4.62
C MET A 1 -6.17 -1.27 -3.62
N PRO A 2 -6.68 -2.47 -3.95
CA PRO A 2 -7.28 -3.31 -2.94
C PRO A 2 -6.25 -3.58 -1.85
N SER A 3 -6.68 -3.50 -0.61
CA SER A 3 -5.82 -3.83 0.51
C SER A 3 -5.49 -5.32 0.46
N GLY A 4 -4.22 -5.65 0.45
CA GLY A 4 -3.79 -7.03 0.62
C GLY A 4 -4.50 -7.65 1.82
N TYR A 5 -4.97 -8.85 1.66
CA TYR A 5 -5.81 -9.54 2.60
C TYR A 5 -5.02 -10.59 3.37
N ASP A 6 -5.10 -10.56 4.69
CA ASP A 6 -4.36 -11.45 5.60
C ASP A 6 -5.25 -12.54 6.22
N GLY A 7 -6.28 -12.95 5.53
CA GLY A 7 -7.22 -13.92 6.08
C GLY A 7 -6.88 -15.38 5.78
N PRO A 8 -7.62 -16.32 6.37
CA PRO A 8 -7.44 -17.76 6.16
C PRO A 8 -7.88 -18.26 4.77
N SER A 9 -8.32 -17.36 3.90
CA SER A 9 -8.91 -17.68 2.59
C SER A 9 -7.89 -17.63 1.44
N GLU A 10 -6.60 -17.89 1.69
CA GLU A 10 -5.52 -17.99 0.69
C GLU A 10 -5.16 -16.69 -0.02
N LEU A 11 -5.69 -15.56 0.40
CA LEU A 11 -5.33 -14.26 -0.14
C LEU A 11 -4.00 -13.78 0.46
N CYS A 12 -3.30 -12.96 -0.28
CA CYS A 12 -1.91 -12.64 0.05
C CYS A 12 -1.76 -11.63 1.19
N THR A 13 -0.67 -11.79 1.94
CA THR A 13 -0.18 -10.76 2.86
C THR A 13 0.27 -9.50 2.11
N PRO A 14 0.34 -8.32 2.77
CA PRO A 14 0.80 -7.10 2.12
C PRO A 14 2.13 -7.23 1.34
N PRO A 15 3.20 -7.82 1.90
CA PRO A 15 4.44 -7.98 1.16
C PRO A 15 4.29 -8.81 -0.14
N ARG A 16 3.48 -9.85 -0.11
CA ARG A 16 3.22 -10.65 -1.31
C ARG A 16 2.47 -9.84 -2.38
N LEU A 17 1.50 -9.02 -1.99
CA LEU A 17 0.77 -8.16 -2.92
C LEU A 17 1.73 -7.24 -3.68
N TYR A 18 2.63 -6.56 -2.97
CA TYR A 18 3.57 -5.65 -3.61
C TYR A 18 4.59 -6.36 -4.50
N LEU A 19 5.01 -7.58 -4.13
CA LEU A 19 5.81 -8.42 -5.02
C LEU A 19 5.05 -8.81 -6.28
N GLN A 20 3.75 -9.13 -6.19
CA GLN A 20 2.91 -9.38 -7.37
C GLN A 20 2.85 -8.17 -8.29
N VAL A 21 2.69 -6.97 -7.73
CA VAL A 21 2.70 -5.72 -8.52
C VAL A 21 4.04 -5.53 -9.24
N VAL A 22 5.16 -5.74 -8.55
CA VAL A 22 6.50 -5.64 -9.15
C VAL A 22 6.66 -6.64 -10.29
N LEU A 23 6.28 -7.90 -10.08
CA LEU A 23 6.35 -8.92 -11.13
C LEU A 23 5.45 -8.58 -12.32
N THR A 24 4.24 -8.07 -12.08
CA THR A 24 3.34 -7.63 -13.16
C THR A 24 3.98 -6.52 -14.00
N VAL A 25 4.65 -5.55 -13.37
CA VAL A 25 5.36 -4.49 -14.12
C VAL A 25 6.51 -5.09 -14.96
N LEU A 26 7.27 -6.04 -14.40
CA LEU A 26 8.35 -6.71 -15.15
C LEU A 26 7.80 -7.48 -16.36
N ASP A 27 6.71 -8.23 -16.18
CA ASP A 27 6.03 -8.94 -17.27
C ASP A 27 5.53 -7.98 -18.37
N GLN A 28 4.99 -6.83 -17.98
CA GLN A 28 4.54 -5.79 -18.93
C GLN A 28 5.70 -5.17 -19.70
N ILE A 29 6.84 -4.93 -19.04
CA ILE A 29 8.06 -4.42 -19.69
C ILE A 29 8.60 -5.44 -20.68
N GLU A 30 8.72 -6.72 -20.27
CA GLU A 30 9.20 -7.78 -21.15
C GLU A 30 8.28 -7.99 -22.36
N ALA A 31 6.95 -7.92 -22.15
CA ALA A 31 5.99 -8.02 -23.25
C ALA A 31 6.08 -6.84 -24.23
N ALA A 32 6.34 -5.63 -23.73
CA ALA A 32 6.46 -4.43 -24.56
C ALA A 32 7.83 -4.32 -25.26
N THR A 33 8.89 -4.75 -24.59
CA THR A 33 10.27 -4.65 -25.07
C THR A 33 11.06 -5.86 -24.59
N PRO A 34 10.99 -7.00 -25.32
CA PRO A 34 11.67 -8.22 -24.94
C PRO A 34 13.18 -8.00 -24.71
N GLY A 35 13.67 -8.48 -23.58
CA GLY A 35 15.05 -8.38 -23.19
C GLY A 35 15.49 -6.97 -22.69
N ALA A 36 14.55 -6.08 -22.40
CA ALA A 36 14.85 -4.75 -21.85
C ALA A 36 15.60 -4.84 -20.50
N LEU A 37 15.30 -5.85 -19.72
CA LEU A 37 16.02 -6.19 -18.49
C LEU A 37 16.73 -7.54 -18.65
N GLN A 38 17.95 -7.61 -18.14
CA GLN A 38 18.64 -8.90 -18.03
C GLN A 38 18.11 -9.67 -16.82
N PRO A 39 18.05 -11.01 -16.85
CA PRO A 39 17.55 -11.80 -15.72
C PRO A 39 18.25 -11.51 -14.38
N ALA A 40 19.54 -11.19 -14.42
CA ALA A 40 20.28 -10.78 -13.21
C ALA A 40 19.78 -9.46 -12.62
N HIS A 41 19.32 -8.52 -13.45
CA HIS A 41 18.73 -7.26 -13.02
C HIS A 41 17.36 -7.47 -12.39
N GLU A 42 16.55 -8.34 -12.97
CA GLU A 42 15.23 -8.69 -12.41
C GLU A 42 15.36 -9.35 -11.04
N LEU A 43 16.28 -10.32 -10.91
CA LEU A 43 16.57 -10.97 -9.63
C LEU A 43 17.07 -9.95 -8.58
N ALA A 44 17.96 -9.03 -8.99
CA ALA A 44 18.47 -7.98 -8.10
C ALA A 44 17.34 -7.04 -7.65
N LEU A 45 16.43 -6.67 -8.56
CA LEU A 45 15.26 -5.85 -8.21
C LEU A 45 14.35 -6.56 -7.21
N VAL A 46 13.95 -7.81 -7.50
CA VAL A 46 13.05 -8.56 -6.63
C VAL A 46 13.67 -8.77 -5.24
N ALA A 47 14.95 -9.10 -5.17
CA ALA A 47 15.67 -9.21 -3.90
C ALA A 47 15.72 -7.87 -3.15
N GLY A 48 16.05 -6.78 -3.87
CA GLY A 48 16.07 -5.42 -3.31
C GLY A 48 14.71 -4.98 -2.77
N VAL A 49 13.63 -5.26 -3.49
CA VAL A 49 12.25 -4.99 -3.04
C VAL A 49 11.94 -5.75 -1.75
N GLY A 50 12.32 -7.03 -1.67
CA GLY A 50 12.15 -7.82 -0.45
C GLY A 50 12.89 -7.22 0.75
N ILE A 51 14.14 -6.78 0.56
CA ILE A 51 14.94 -6.12 1.60
C ILE A 51 14.32 -4.78 2.00
N ALA A 52 13.97 -3.95 1.03
CA ALA A 52 13.36 -2.63 1.30
C ALA A 52 12.05 -2.75 2.11
N MET A 53 11.22 -3.73 1.77
CA MET A 53 10.00 -4.00 2.55
C MET A 53 10.32 -4.51 3.96
N ALA A 54 11.32 -5.37 4.12
CA ALA A 54 11.71 -5.88 5.44
C ALA A 54 12.19 -4.75 6.35
N ASP A 55 13.08 -3.89 5.86
CA ASP A 55 13.59 -2.73 6.58
C ASP A 55 12.47 -1.75 6.93
N ALA A 56 11.63 -1.41 5.95
CA ALA A 56 10.46 -0.56 6.16
C ALA A 56 9.47 -1.14 7.19
N GLY A 57 9.32 -2.46 7.22
CA GLY A 57 8.50 -3.16 8.21
C GLY A 57 9.09 -3.06 9.62
N ILE A 58 10.39 -3.25 9.77
CA ILE A 58 11.10 -3.12 11.04
C ILE A 58 10.92 -1.70 11.59
N ASP A 59 11.16 -0.69 10.76
CA ASP A 59 10.99 0.72 11.15
C ASP A 59 9.53 1.04 11.52
N ALA A 60 8.58 0.63 10.68
CA ALA A 60 7.17 0.87 10.95
C ALA A 60 6.73 0.26 12.28
N TRP A 61 7.14 -0.98 12.58
CA TRP A 61 6.79 -1.65 13.84
C TRP A 61 7.53 -1.06 15.04
N PHE A 62 8.77 -0.63 14.89
CA PHE A 62 9.47 0.13 15.91
C PHE A 62 8.68 1.39 16.31
N TYR A 63 8.27 2.21 15.34
CA TYR A 63 7.49 3.41 15.61
C TYR A 63 6.08 3.11 16.13
N LYS A 64 5.41 2.06 15.66
CA LYS A 64 4.08 1.67 16.15
C LYS A 64 4.05 1.45 17.65
N TYR A 65 5.09 0.83 18.19
CA TYR A 65 5.17 0.47 19.59
C TYR A 65 6.06 1.42 20.42
N PHE A 66 6.60 2.45 19.81
CA PHE A 66 7.33 3.47 20.56
C PHE A 66 6.35 4.24 21.46
N PRO A 67 6.62 4.36 22.78
CA PRO A 67 5.62 4.81 23.75
C PRO A 67 4.93 6.14 23.45
N THR A 68 5.63 7.06 22.77
CA THR A 68 5.08 8.37 22.40
C THR A 68 4.29 8.36 21.09
N HIS A 69 4.36 7.28 20.31
CA HIS A 69 3.74 7.16 18.99
C HIS A 69 2.57 6.17 18.96
N MET A 70 2.31 5.44 20.05
CA MET A 70 1.22 4.46 20.10
C MET A 70 -0.13 5.15 19.86
N MET A 71 -0.55 5.15 18.60
CA MET A 71 -1.78 5.81 18.15
C MET A 71 -2.93 4.81 18.06
N TRP A 72 -4.06 5.15 18.65
CA TRP A 72 -5.27 4.35 18.51
C TRP A 72 -5.85 4.36 17.09
N ARG A 73 -6.58 3.32 16.77
CA ARG A 73 -7.28 3.19 15.50
C ARG A 73 -8.46 4.16 15.42
N PRO A 74 -8.88 4.58 14.19
CA PRO A 74 -10.06 5.41 14.00
C PRO A 74 -11.31 4.86 14.70
N ALA A 75 -11.52 3.54 14.71
CA ALA A 75 -12.64 2.93 15.41
C ALA A 75 -12.70 3.34 16.89
N VAL A 76 -11.59 3.29 17.60
CA VAL A 76 -11.54 3.71 19.01
C VAL A 76 -11.75 5.21 19.16
N GLY A 77 -11.06 6.00 18.34
CA GLY A 77 -11.12 7.47 18.44
C GLY A 77 -12.48 8.04 18.08
N ILE A 78 -13.14 7.50 17.06
CA ILE A 78 -14.47 7.97 16.62
C ILE A 78 -15.57 7.49 17.58
N GLN A 79 -15.53 6.22 18.01
CA GLN A 79 -16.53 5.70 18.93
C GLN A 79 -16.51 6.38 20.30
N GLN A 80 -15.32 6.77 20.78
CA GLN A 80 -15.17 7.33 22.13
C GLN A 80 -15.07 8.86 22.16
N ALA A 81 -14.77 9.53 21.04
CA ALA A 81 -14.55 10.99 20.92
C ALA A 81 -13.82 11.61 22.12
N VAL A 82 -12.73 11.00 22.52
CA VAL A 82 -12.02 11.40 23.73
C VAL A 82 -11.39 12.78 23.54
N ARG A 83 -11.80 13.71 24.41
CA ARG A 83 -11.30 15.07 24.53
C ARG A 83 -11.83 16.13 23.54
N GLY A 84 -13.17 16.30 23.49
CA GLY A 84 -13.70 17.66 23.31
C GLY A 84 -13.78 18.24 21.89
N ASN A 85 -13.27 17.58 20.86
CA ASN A 85 -13.25 18.13 19.49
C ASN A 85 -14.15 17.41 18.50
N GLY A 86 -14.97 16.48 18.92
CA GLY A 86 -15.88 15.75 18.06
C GLY A 86 -17.05 15.14 18.85
N GLN A 87 -18.12 14.85 18.14
CA GLN A 87 -19.23 14.08 18.67
C GLN A 87 -18.89 12.59 18.56
N ALA A 88 -18.96 11.85 19.67
CA ALA A 88 -18.77 10.41 19.65
C ALA A 88 -19.85 9.74 18.79
N ASP A 89 -19.43 8.76 17.99
CA ASP A 89 -20.34 7.85 17.32
C ASP A 89 -20.05 6.41 17.76
N PRO A 90 -20.69 5.95 18.84
CA PRO A 90 -20.49 4.59 19.35
C PRO A 90 -20.88 3.49 18.37
N GLY A 91 -21.69 3.83 17.36
CA GLY A 91 -22.14 2.91 16.32
C GLY A 91 -21.21 2.85 15.11
N TRP A 92 -20.22 3.72 15.05
CA TRP A 92 -19.32 3.75 13.89
C TRP A 92 -18.46 2.48 13.79
N VAL A 93 -18.42 1.91 12.59
CA VAL A 93 -17.56 0.76 12.26
C VAL A 93 -16.79 1.03 10.97
N PRO A 94 -15.52 0.64 10.89
CA PRO A 94 -14.76 0.75 9.64
C PRO A 94 -15.32 -0.20 8.59
N LEU A 95 -15.08 0.09 7.32
CA LEU A 95 -15.32 -0.88 6.25
C LEU A 95 -14.48 -2.14 6.46
N GLY A 96 -13.26 -1.96 6.95
CA GLY A 96 -12.37 -3.06 7.27
C GLY A 96 -12.00 -3.91 6.05
N ARG A 97 -11.66 -5.15 6.30
CA ARG A 97 -11.37 -6.13 5.24
C ARG A 97 -12.66 -6.76 4.70
N PRO A 98 -12.72 -7.16 3.42
CA PRO A 98 -13.92 -7.73 2.82
C PRO A 98 -14.54 -8.93 3.55
N ASP A 99 -13.72 -9.81 4.10
CA ASP A 99 -14.17 -10.97 4.88
C ASP A 99 -14.76 -10.60 6.23
N THR A 100 -14.24 -9.56 6.86
CA THR A 100 -14.72 -9.11 8.17
C THR A 100 -16.00 -8.32 8.06
N ASN A 101 -16.24 -7.65 6.94
CA ASN A 101 -17.53 -7.00 6.66
C ASN A 101 -18.68 -8.00 6.58
N GLY A 102 -18.40 -9.28 6.30
CA GLY A 102 -19.36 -10.36 6.25
C GLY A 102 -19.99 -10.71 7.59
N SER A 103 -19.24 -10.61 8.67
CA SER A 103 -19.67 -10.95 10.03
C SER A 103 -20.38 -9.81 10.77
N GLY A 104 -20.48 -8.63 10.17
CA GLY A 104 -20.98 -7.42 10.83
C GLY A 104 -19.99 -6.83 11.85
N GLN A 105 -18.79 -7.37 11.93
CA GLN A 105 -17.72 -6.87 12.78
C GLN A 105 -16.68 -6.19 11.90
N GLY A 106 -16.67 -4.86 11.90
CA GLY A 106 -15.61 -4.07 11.26
C GLY A 106 -14.33 -4.21 12.06
N LEU A 107 -13.51 -5.23 11.75
CA LEU A 107 -12.25 -5.46 12.44
C LEU A 107 -11.16 -4.53 11.92
N THR A 108 -10.43 -3.93 12.85
CA THR A 108 -9.17 -3.25 12.60
C THR A 108 -8.03 -4.15 13.05
N PRO A 109 -6.81 -4.01 12.47
CA PRO A 109 -5.66 -4.76 12.97
C PRO A 109 -5.37 -4.47 14.45
N ASP A 110 -4.99 -5.50 15.20
CA ASP A 110 -4.77 -5.46 16.66
C ASP A 110 -3.39 -4.85 17.03
N PHE A 111 -3.01 -3.74 16.39
CA PHE A 111 -1.79 -3.01 16.64
C PHE A 111 -1.97 -1.51 16.36
N PRO A 112 -1.10 -0.63 16.92
CA PRO A 112 -1.23 0.82 16.79
C PRO A 112 -1.37 1.29 15.34
N ALA A 113 -2.10 2.39 15.15
CA ALA A 113 -2.42 2.89 13.82
C ALA A 113 -1.18 3.43 13.09
N TYR A 114 -0.44 4.34 13.71
CA TYR A 114 0.69 5.04 13.10
C TYR A 114 2.03 4.27 13.26
N PRO A 115 2.87 4.25 12.20
CA PRO A 115 2.55 4.53 10.81
C PRO A 115 1.79 3.37 10.14
N ALA A 116 1.13 3.65 9.00
CA ALA A 116 0.35 2.63 8.29
C ALA A 116 1.26 1.59 7.63
N GLY A 117 1.19 0.33 8.08
CA GLY A 117 2.04 -0.75 7.56
C GLY A 117 1.91 -0.96 6.05
N HIS A 118 0.68 -0.98 5.51
CA HIS A 118 0.45 -1.10 4.07
C HIS A 118 1.06 0.06 3.28
N ALA A 119 0.90 1.30 3.78
CA ALA A 119 1.50 2.47 3.13
C ALA A 119 3.03 2.36 3.13
N THR A 120 3.62 1.97 4.25
CA THR A 120 5.07 1.82 4.42
C THR A 120 5.64 0.73 3.50
N PHE A 121 5.07 -0.48 3.51
CA PHE A 121 5.52 -1.56 2.63
C PHE A 121 5.35 -1.22 1.16
N GLY A 122 4.18 -0.70 0.80
CA GLY A 122 3.87 -0.37 -0.59
C GLY A 122 4.77 0.75 -1.11
N ALA A 123 4.99 1.80 -0.33
CA ALA A 123 5.88 2.88 -0.71
C ALA A 123 7.32 2.38 -0.89
N ALA A 124 7.85 1.58 0.04
CA ALA A 124 9.21 1.05 -0.05
C ALA A 124 9.40 0.18 -1.30
N ALA A 125 8.48 -0.76 -1.56
CA ALA A 125 8.54 -1.64 -2.72
C ALA A 125 8.45 -0.87 -4.04
N LEU A 126 7.44 -0.02 -4.16
CA LEU A 126 7.14 0.66 -5.42
C LEU A 126 8.09 1.83 -5.69
N GLN A 127 8.60 2.50 -4.67
CA GLN A 127 9.64 3.52 -4.86
C GLN A 127 10.95 2.89 -5.34
N LEU A 128 11.35 1.74 -4.78
CA LEU A 128 12.54 1.04 -5.28
C LEU A 128 12.36 0.62 -6.75
N LEU A 129 11.19 0.10 -7.12
CA LEU A 129 10.86 -0.23 -8.51
C LEU A 129 11.03 0.99 -9.42
N ARG A 130 10.47 2.15 -9.05
CA ARG A 130 10.60 3.40 -9.81
C ARG A 130 12.05 3.80 -10.03
N LEU A 131 12.82 3.87 -8.94
CA LEU A 131 14.24 4.26 -8.97
C LEU A 131 15.06 3.29 -9.83
N PHE A 132 14.84 2.00 -9.67
CA PHE A 132 15.55 0.98 -10.43
C PHE A 132 15.29 1.07 -11.94
N LEU A 133 14.03 1.22 -12.35
CA LEU A 133 13.68 1.31 -13.76
C LEU A 133 14.20 2.59 -14.40
N VAL A 134 14.25 3.69 -13.66
CA VAL A 134 14.87 4.94 -14.11
C VAL A 134 16.40 4.78 -14.23
N GLU A 135 17.05 4.15 -13.26
CA GLU A 135 18.50 3.85 -13.32
C GLU A 135 18.85 2.98 -14.54
N LYS A 136 17.99 2.02 -14.89
CA LYS A 136 18.17 1.17 -16.07
C LYS A 136 17.80 1.85 -17.40
N GLY A 137 17.33 3.10 -17.37
CA GLY A 137 16.93 3.84 -18.57
C GLY A 137 15.63 3.34 -19.21
N ILE A 138 14.85 2.52 -18.49
CA ILE A 138 13.55 1.99 -18.96
C ILE A 138 12.44 2.99 -18.71
N ALA A 139 12.53 3.73 -17.61
CA ALA A 139 11.59 4.76 -17.24
C ALA A 139 12.29 6.11 -17.03
N ARG A 140 11.49 7.15 -16.80
CA ARG A 140 12.00 8.49 -16.44
C ARG A 140 11.05 9.15 -15.45
N PHE A 141 11.56 10.10 -14.70
CA PHE A 141 10.76 11.04 -13.94
C PHE A 141 10.54 12.33 -14.74
N ASP A 142 9.39 12.95 -14.55
CA ASP A 142 9.14 14.32 -14.98
C ASP A 142 9.70 15.34 -13.95
N ALA A 143 9.41 16.64 -14.17
CA ALA A 143 9.87 17.72 -13.30
C ALA A 143 9.28 17.64 -11.87
N ASP A 144 8.13 17.03 -11.71
CA ASP A 144 7.44 16.83 -10.44
C ASP A 144 7.79 15.49 -9.78
N GLY A 145 8.72 14.73 -10.37
CA GLY A 145 9.15 13.43 -9.88
C GLY A 145 8.16 12.30 -10.14
N VAL A 146 7.18 12.51 -11.00
CA VAL A 146 6.23 11.46 -11.40
C VAL A 146 6.86 10.58 -12.47
N ASP A 147 6.73 9.27 -12.31
CA ASP A 147 7.23 8.30 -13.28
C ASP A 147 6.27 8.11 -14.45
N ASN A 148 6.75 7.46 -15.50
CA ASN A 148 5.97 7.09 -16.68
C ASN A 148 5.77 5.56 -16.80
N ILE A 149 5.68 4.87 -15.67
CA ILE A 149 5.54 3.41 -15.61
C ILE A 149 4.05 3.08 -15.44
N ARG A 150 3.42 2.61 -16.51
CA ARG A 150 2.04 2.15 -16.48
C ARG A 150 1.92 0.83 -15.73
N LEU A 151 0.85 0.69 -14.96
CA LEU A 151 0.49 -0.54 -14.26
C LEU A 151 -0.95 -0.93 -14.63
N ASP A 152 -1.11 -2.10 -15.26
CA ASP A 152 -2.40 -2.77 -15.39
C ASP A 152 -2.36 -4.00 -14.47
N PHE A 153 -3.12 -3.95 -13.38
CA PHE A 153 -3.03 -4.93 -12.30
C PHE A 153 -4.39 -5.54 -11.97
N VAL A 154 -4.41 -6.86 -11.85
CA VAL A 154 -5.55 -7.62 -11.36
C VAL A 154 -5.19 -8.20 -9.99
N SER A 155 -5.87 -7.74 -8.94
CA SER A 155 -5.64 -8.29 -7.61
C SER A 155 -6.28 -9.66 -7.45
N ASP A 156 -5.76 -10.46 -6.51
CA ASP A 156 -6.36 -11.73 -6.16
C ASP A 156 -7.81 -11.58 -5.66
N GLU A 157 -8.17 -10.43 -5.10
CA GLU A 157 -9.54 -10.15 -4.63
C GLU A 157 -10.54 -9.99 -5.78
N PHE A 158 -10.09 -9.51 -6.94
CA PHE A 158 -10.93 -9.18 -8.09
C PHE A 158 -10.47 -9.90 -9.37
N ASN A 159 -10.07 -11.15 -9.25
CA ASN A 159 -9.59 -11.97 -10.36
C ASN A 159 -10.67 -12.80 -11.06
N GLY A 160 -11.94 -12.63 -10.70
CA GLY A 160 -13.07 -13.40 -11.26
C GLY A 160 -13.12 -14.86 -10.78
N ARG A 161 -12.26 -15.28 -9.86
CA ARG A 161 -12.16 -16.66 -9.35
C ARG A 161 -12.34 -16.76 -7.86
N ASN A 162 -11.68 -15.87 -7.09
CA ASN A 162 -11.83 -15.81 -5.64
C ASN A 162 -13.24 -15.39 -5.26
N LYS A 163 -13.77 -16.02 -4.21
CA LYS A 163 -15.15 -15.90 -3.83
C LYS A 163 -15.36 -14.83 -2.76
N ASP A 164 -16.47 -14.14 -2.85
CA ASP A 164 -16.97 -13.32 -1.77
C ASP A 164 -17.36 -14.19 -0.58
N PRO A 165 -16.89 -13.92 0.63
CA PRO A 165 -17.15 -14.78 1.80
C PRO A 165 -18.61 -14.76 2.29
N LYS A 166 -19.41 -13.76 1.90
CA LYS A 166 -20.82 -13.70 2.24
C LYS A 166 -21.69 -14.50 1.29
N THR A 167 -21.45 -14.31 0.00
CA THR A 167 -22.30 -14.86 -1.05
C THR A 167 -21.78 -16.17 -1.60
N MET A 168 -20.51 -16.49 -1.35
CA MET A 168 -19.76 -17.62 -1.93
C MET A 168 -19.74 -17.62 -3.46
N GLN A 169 -20.08 -16.50 -4.08
CA GLN A 169 -19.98 -16.30 -5.53
C GLN A 169 -18.61 -15.76 -5.91
N PRO A 170 -18.10 -16.08 -7.11
CA PRO A 170 -16.90 -15.44 -7.63
C PRO A 170 -17.06 -13.92 -7.63
N ARG A 171 -16.03 -13.21 -7.19
CA ARG A 171 -15.98 -11.76 -7.29
C ARG A 171 -15.79 -11.34 -8.74
N GLU A 172 -16.13 -10.09 -9.02
CA GLU A 172 -15.93 -9.52 -10.34
C GLU A 172 -14.45 -9.54 -10.75
N HIS A 173 -14.19 -9.69 -12.04
CA HIS A 173 -12.84 -9.50 -12.59
C HIS A 173 -12.64 -8.01 -12.90
N LEU A 174 -11.74 -7.37 -12.17
CA LEU A 174 -11.41 -5.95 -12.35
C LEU A 174 -9.91 -5.79 -12.63
N THR A 175 -9.61 -5.07 -13.70
CA THR A 175 -8.26 -4.59 -13.98
C THR A 175 -8.14 -3.15 -13.50
N LEU A 176 -7.21 -2.90 -12.59
CA LEU A 176 -6.82 -1.56 -12.17
C LEU A 176 -5.77 -1.04 -13.14
N GLY A 177 -6.12 -0.03 -13.94
CA GLY A 177 -5.19 0.67 -14.81
C GLY A 177 -4.70 1.97 -14.17
N LEU A 178 -3.40 2.08 -13.97
CA LEU A 178 -2.73 3.28 -13.44
C LEU A 178 -1.65 3.73 -14.42
N ASP A 179 -1.60 5.02 -14.67
CA ASP A 179 -0.62 5.57 -15.63
C ASP A 179 0.78 5.72 -15.03
N THR A 180 0.89 5.68 -13.70
CA THR A 180 2.15 5.82 -12.99
C THR A 180 2.21 4.91 -11.76
N ILE A 181 3.39 4.46 -11.39
CA ILE A 181 3.61 3.76 -10.12
C ILE A 181 3.47 4.72 -8.93
N TRP A 182 3.77 6.01 -9.12
CA TRP A 182 3.50 7.01 -8.09
C TRP A 182 2.02 7.04 -7.70
N GLN A 183 1.11 6.98 -8.67
CA GLN A 183 -0.32 6.88 -8.40
C GLN A 183 -0.65 5.64 -7.56
N ALA A 184 -0.01 4.50 -7.86
CA ALA A 184 -0.19 3.28 -7.08
C ALA A 184 0.25 3.46 -5.60
N ILE A 185 1.34 4.17 -5.34
CA ILE A 185 1.80 4.49 -3.98
C ILE A 185 0.76 5.33 -3.24
N VAL A 186 0.27 6.40 -3.88
CA VAL A 186 -0.72 7.30 -3.30
C VAL A 186 -2.03 6.56 -3.03
N ASP A 187 -2.57 5.85 -4.01
CA ASP A 187 -3.84 5.12 -3.90
C ASP A 187 -3.78 4.04 -2.83
N ASN A 188 -2.64 3.36 -2.71
CA ASN A 188 -2.43 2.38 -1.65
C ASN A 188 -2.53 3.03 -0.25
N SER A 189 -1.91 4.19 -0.07
CA SER A 189 -1.97 4.93 1.20
C SER A 189 -3.38 5.46 1.50
N VAL A 190 -4.02 6.07 0.50
CA VAL A 190 -5.39 6.62 0.60
C VAL A 190 -6.40 5.52 0.88
N SER A 191 -6.23 4.33 0.30
CA SER A 191 -7.12 3.19 0.50
C SER A 191 -7.31 2.84 1.99
N ARG A 192 -6.28 3.06 2.82
CA ARG A 192 -6.32 2.78 4.26
C ARG A 192 -7.28 3.70 5.01
N VAL A 193 -7.40 4.94 4.53
CA VAL A 193 -8.35 5.94 5.06
C VAL A 193 -9.78 5.58 4.65
N PHE A 194 -9.99 5.26 3.37
CA PHE A 194 -11.31 4.83 2.87
C PHE A 194 -11.84 3.59 3.58
N LEU A 195 -10.96 2.65 3.92
CA LEU A 195 -11.34 1.47 4.71
C LEU A 195 -11.66 1.79 6.18
N GLY A 196 -11.34 3.01 6.64
CA GLY A 196 -11.56 3.42 8.03
C GLY A 196 -10.62 2.76 9.04
N VAL A 197 -9.53 2.15 8.57
CA VAL A 197 -8.57 1.45 9.44
C VAL A 197 -7.36 2.29 9.84
N HIS A 198 -7.16 3.43 9.17
CA HIS A 198 -6.09 4.38 9.44
C HIS A 198 -6.58 5.82 9.38
N TRP A 199 -5.91 6.70 10.12
CA TRP A 199 -6.00 8.14 9.97
C TRP A 199 -5.24 8.59 8.71
N GLN A 200 -5.56 9.77 8.19
CA GLN A 200 -4.87 10.30 7.01
C GLN A 200 -3.35 10.44 7.27
N PHE A 201 -2.96 10.97 8.41
CA PHE A 201 -1.56 11.17 8.78
C PHE A 201 -0.77 9.89 9.03
N ASP A 202 -1.43 8.72 9.13
CA ASP A 202 -0.72 7.45 9.32
C ASP A 202 0.06 7.02 8.06
N GLY A 203 -0.31 7.52 6.88
CA GLY A 203 0.28 7.05 5.63
C GLY A 203 0.42 8.09 4.52
N ILE A 204 -0.11 9.31 4.69
CA ILE A 204 -0.06 10.34 3.65
C ILE A 204 0.73 11.52 4.19
N THR A 205 2.04 11.45 4.04
CA THR A 205 2.98 12.49 4.47
C THR A 205 3.61 13.24 3.31
N ALA A 206 3.87 12.55 2.19
CA ALA A 206 4.38 13.18 0.98
C ALA A 206 3.26 13.96 0.25
N ARG A 207 3.55 15.18 -0.16
CA ARG A 207 2.59 16.06 -0.84
C ARG A 207 2.56 15.84 -2.35
N ASN A 208 3.68 15.40 -2.90
CA ASN A 208 3.85 15.09 -4.32
C ASN A 208 4.99 14.09 -4.50
N ALA A 209 5.21 13.61 -5.73
CA ALA A 209 6.18 12.58 -6.03
C ALA A 209 7.65 12.98 -5.78
N ALA A 210 7.95 14.27 -5.76
CA ALA A 210 9.26 14.82 -5.44
C ALA A 210 9.45 15.13 -3.95
N ASP A 211 8.35 15.29 -3.22
CA ASP A 211 8.34 15.58 -1.79
C ASP A 211 8.31 14.29 -0.99
N THR A 212 9.47 13.86 -0.53
CA THR A 212 9.63 12.69 0.34
C THR A 212 9.75 13.07 1.82
N GLY A 213 9.63 14.37 2.14
CA GLY A 213 9.57 14.87 3.51
C GLY A 213 8.20 14.61 4.13
N ASP A 214 8.16 14.47 5.44
CA ASP A 214 6.92 14.38 6.18
C ASP A 214 6.55 15.73 6.84
N GLU A 215 5.30 15.83 7.27
CA GLU A 215 4.81 17.00 7.99
C GLU A 215 5.48 17.20 9.37
N PHE A 216 6.27 16.22 9.81
CA PHE A 216 6.97 16.20 11.09
C PHE A 216 8.42 16.68 11.00
N GLY A 217 8.83 17.22 9.87
CA GLY A 217 10.11 17.92 9.70
C GLY A 217 11.30 17.02 9.41
N LEU A 218 11.08 15.80 8.97
CA LEU A 218 12.15 15.03 8.37
C LEU A 218 12.55 15.66 7.03
N PRO A 219 13.85 15.77 6.71
CA PRO A 219 14.27 16.40 5.48
C PRO A 219 13.74 15.61 4.29
N ALA A 220 13.10 16.32 3.35
CA ALA A 220 12.72 15.75 2.09
C ALA A 220 13.96 15.12 1.42
N THR A 221 13.90 13.83 1.13
CA THR A 221 14.93 13.20 0.33
C THR A 221 14.55 13.45 -1.13
N PRO A 222 15.35 14.18 -1.92
CA PRO A 222 15.03 14.37 -3.32
C PRO A 222 14.84 13.02 -4.00
N ALA A 223 13.72 12.86 -4.71
CA ALA A 223 13.56 11.74 -5.60
C ALA A 223 14.64 11.83 -6.67
N ARG A 224 15.67 11.01 -6.56
CA ARG A 224 16.70 10.83 -7.58
C ARG A 224 16.39 9.63 -8.42
#